data_2696da3c2a12d8aa5b478dd9f6e59179
#
_entry.id   2696da3c2a12d8aa5b478dd9f6e59179
#
_cell.length_a   1.000
_cell.length_b   1.000
_cell.length_c   1.000
_cell.angle_alpha   90.00
_cell.angle_beta   90.00
_cell.angle_gamma   90.00
#
_symmetry.space_group_name_H-M   'P 1'
#
loop_
_entity.id
_entity.type
_entity.pdbx_description
1 polymer ?
#
loop_
_entity_poly.entity_id
_entity_poly.type
_entity_poly.pdbx_seq_one_letter_code
_entity_poly.pdbx_strand_id
1 'polypeptide(L)'
;MQEINIIDMKQENIAESLLSFMSASPVNFMAAQTLESELEKHGFGRLDATEQMPRLKAGDQYFVTKNGTAVFAFRVGRKAPAESGFKLICAHSDSPGFRIKPNAEMLCEGKVVKLNTEVYGGAILSTWFDRPLSLAGRVILRTDNPMQPETRLMHVKRALLQISNLAIHFNRQVNDGVKLSKQKDMLPVLGIIDQTLSTDNLLLKEIAVRLGVAPEDILDFDLYLYDTTPACTVGLNQEFISAGRLDDLSMVHAGLEALLANDLTPEATQALAIFDNEETGSGTKQGAASPFLAQVLERLVLAQSKALNLTTDPRDDFYRMIEQSFMVSADNAHAWHPNYGEKMDPTNHPVLGSGPIIKVNAAQKYATDADGAAVFSEVCRKAGVPYQRFVNHSDVAGGSTLGNILT
;
A
#
# COMPACT_ATOMS: atom_id res chain seq x y z
N MET A 1 2.87 -9.29 -41.91
CA MET A 1 2.05 -9.44 -40.70
C MET A 1 2.98 -9.83 -39.59
N GLN A 2 3.28 -8.89 -38.70
CA GLN A 2 4.05 -9.20 -37.50
C GLN A 2 3.17 -10.08 -36.61
N GLU A 3 3.65 -11.25 -36.23
CA GLU A 3 3.05 -12.03 -35.15
C GLU A 3 3.17 -11.19 -33.89
N ILE A 4 2.06 -10.58 -33.47
CA ILE A 4 1.97 -9.95 -32.16
C ILE A 4 2.12 -11.07 -31.13
N ASN A 5 3.19 -11.01 -30.37
CA ASN A 5 3.58 -12.05 -29.43
C ASN A 5 2.52 -12.06 -28.30
N ILE A 6 1.94 -13.22 -27.98
CA ILE A 6 0.93 -13.36 -26.91
C ILE A 6 1.48 -12.87 -25.56
N ILE A 7 2.80 -12.92 -25.38
CA ILE A 7 3.49 -12.39 -24.20
C ILE A 7 3.36 -10.86 -24.16
N ASP A 8 3.52 -10.16 -25.28
CA ASP A 8 3.42 -8.69 -25.32
C ASP A 8 1.98 -8.22 -25.00
N MET A 9 0.95 -8.91 -25.51
CA MET A 9 -0.45 -8.60 -25.19
C MET A 9 -0.80 -8.82 -23.71
N LYS A 10 -0.21 -9.82 -23.05
CA LYS A 10 -0.39 -10.03 -21.60
C LYS A 10 0.32 -8.95 -20.78
N GLN A 11 1.49 -8.50 -21.20
CA GLN A 11 2.24 -7.44 -20.52
C GLN A 11 1.56 -6.08 -20.63
N GLU A 12 1.05 -5.71 -21.80
CA GLU A 12 0.26 -4.49 -21.98
C GLU A 12 -0.98 -4.49 -21.06
N ASN A 13 -1.68 -5.61 -20.97
CA ASN A 13 -2.86 -5.73 -20.12
C ASN A 13 -2.52 -5.60 -18.61
N ILE A 14 -1.38 -6.12 -18.16
CA ILE A 14 -0.93 -5.99 -16.75
C ILE A 14 -0.53 -4.55 -16.44
N ALA A 15 0.14 -3.85 -17.35
CA ALA A 15 0.48 -2.45 -17.16
C ALA A 15 -0.77 -1.57 -17.06
N GLU A 16 -1.75 -1.74 -17.94
CA GLU A 16 -3.03 -1.03 -17.89
C GLU A 16 -3.82 -1.35 -16.61
N SER A 17 -3.82 -2.62 -16.16
CA SER A 17 -4.41 -3.04 -14.90
C SER A 17 -3.77 -2.31 -13.72
N LEU A 18 -2.42 -2.23 -13.68
CA LEU A 18 -1.71 -1.47 -12.65
C LEU A 18 -2.07 0.02 -12.67
N LEU A 19 -2.07 0.67 -13.85
CA LEU A 19 -2.44 2.09 -13.96
C LEU A 19 -3.86 2.35 -13.47
N SER A 20 -4.79 1.45 -13.77
CA SER A 20 -6.18 1.51 -13.31
C SER A 20 -6.27 1.33 -11.79
N PHE A 21 -5.56 0.33 -11.25
CA PHE A 21 -5.47 0.08 -9.81
C PHE A 21 -4.93 1.29 -9.05
N MET A 22 -3.84 1.90 -9.53
CA MET A 22 -3.23 3.10 -8.93
C MET A 22 -4.16 4.31 -8.98
N SER A 23 -4.91 4.47 -10.07
CA SER A 23 -5.89 5.55 -10.22
C SER A 23 -7.08 5.39 -9.26
N ALA A 24 -7.49 4.16 -9.00
CA ALA A 24 -8.55 3.83 -8.03
C ALA A 24 -8.07 3.93 -6.57
N SER A 25 -6.76 3.92 -6.32
CA SER A 25 -6.11 3.82 -5.01
C SER A 25 -5.30 5.08 -4.64
N PRO A 26 -5.93 6.28 -4.52
CA PRO A 26 -5.22 7.52 -4.22
C PRO A 26 -4.59 7.55 -2.82
N VAL A 27 -5.13 6.78 -1.87
CA VAL A 27 -4.64 6.61 -0.49
C VAL A 27 -4.94 5.20 0.00
N ASN A 28 -4.33 4.80 1.11
CA ASN A 28 -4.45 3.46 1.73
C ASN A 28 -5.89 2.94 1.88
N PHE A 29 -6.85 3.78 2.31
CA PHE A 29 -8.26 3.39 2.45
C PHE A 29 -8.89 2.95 1.12
N MET A 30 -8.61 3.68 0.05
CA MET A 30 -9.09 3.35 -1.29
C MET A 30 -8.33 2.16 -1.89
N ALA A 31 -7.05 2.00 -1.56
CA ALA A 31 -6.29 0.81 -1.95
C ALA A 31 -6.92 -0.47 -1.36
N ALA A 32 -7.27 -0.45 -0.07
CA ALA A 32 -7.98 -1.56 0.56
C ALA A 32 -9.36 -1.80 -0.07
N GLN A 33 -10.14 -0.74 -0.31
CA GLN A 33 -11.46 -0.85 -0.97
C GLN A 33 -11.34 -1.43 -2.38
N THR A 34 -10.32 -1.02 -3.14
CA THR A 34 -10.08 -1.54 -4.50
C THR A 34 -9.71 -3.02 -4.44
N LEU A 35 -8.84 -3.42 -3.50
CA LEU A 35 -8.51 -4.82 -3.27
C LEU A 35 -9.74 -5.65 -2.90
N GLU A 36 -10.54 -5.20 -1.93
CA GLU A 36 -11.78 -5.87 -1.54
C GLU A 36 -12.71 -6.08 -2.74
N SER A 37 -12.90 -5.02 -3.54
CA SER A 37 -13.74 -5.07 -4.73
C SER A 37 -13.25 -6.06 -5.79
N GLU A 38 -11.93 -6.10 -6.05
CA GLU A 38 -11.35 -7.07 -6.99
C GLU A 38 -11.44 -8.51 -6.45
N LEU A 39 -11.20 -8.72 -5.17
CA LEU A 39 -11.35 -10.03 -4.53
C LEU A 39 -12.80 -10.54 -4.62
N GLU A 40 -13.79 -9.69 -4.31
CA GLU A 40 -15.22 -10.04 -4.42
C GLU A 40 -15.64 -10.39 -5.85
N LYS A 41 -15.18 -9.63 -6.86
CA LYS A 41 -15.41 -9.93 -8.28
C LYS A 41 -14.87 -11.31 -8.69
N HIS A 42 -13.79 -11.76 -8.06
CA HIS A 42 -13.17 -13.06 -8.30
C HIS A 42 -13.65 -14.16 -7.34
N GLY A 43 -14.76 -13.93 -6.63
CA GLY A 43 -15.43 -14.94 -5.83
C GLY A 43 -14.86 -15.17 -4.44
N PHE A 44 -13.99 -14.28 -3.94
CA PHE A 44 -13.55 -14.34 -2.54
C PHE A 44 -14.67 -13.87 -1.62
N GLY A 45 -15.01 -14.68 -0.61
CA GLY A 45 -15.99 -14.33 0.42
C GLY A 45 -15.37 -13.41 1.49
N ARG A 46 -16.09 -12.38 1.90
CA ARG A 46 -15.67 -11.53 3.03
C ARG A 46 -15.95 -12.23 4.35
N LEU A 47 -14.96 -12.26 5.25
CA LEU A 47 -15.09 -12.75 6.62
C LEU A 47 -15.17 -11.57 7.61
N ASP A 48 -16.09 -11.66 8.57
CA ASP A 48 -16.09 -10.76 9.71
C ASP A 48 -15.10 -11.28 10.77
N ALA A 49 -14.15 -10.45 11.16
CA ALA A 49 -13.14 -10.81 12.15
C ALA A 49 -13.75 -11.09 13.53
N THR A 50 -14.97 -10.63 13.82
CA THR A 50 -15.71 -10.86 15.07
C THR A 50 -16.45 -12.19 15.09
N GLU A 51 -16.70 -12.78 13.91
CA GLU A 51 -17.42 -14.04 13.75
C GLU A 51 -16.48 -15.26 13.78
N GLN A 52 -17.05 -16.44 13.99
CA GLN A 52 -16.28 -17.68 13.88
C GLN A 52 -15.86 -17.93 12.43
N MET A 53 -14.63 -18.44 12.25
CA MET A 53 -14.19 -18.93 10.93
C MET A 53 -15.12 -20.02 10.45
N PRO A 54 -15.54 -20.00 9.17
CA PRO A 54 -16.33 -21.09 8.60
C PRO A 54 -15.52 -22.38 8.55
N ARG A 55 -16.18 -23.49 8.27
CA ARG A 55 -15.49 -24.75 7.97
C ARG A 55 -14.81 -24.65 6.61
N LEU A 56 -13.48 -24.59 6.60
CA LEU A 56 -12.67 -24.35 5.41
C LEU A 56 -12.46 -25.66 4.62
N LYS A 57 -12.85 -25.65 3.35
CA LYS A 57 -12.58 -26.74 2.40
C LYS A 57 -11.47 -26.32 1.44
N ALA A 58 -10.74 -27.30 0.90
CA ALA A 58 -9.74 -27.06 -0.11
C ALA A 58 -10.34 -26.32 -1.32
N GLY A 59 -9.73 -25.23 -1.73
CA GLY A 59 -10.20 -24.35 -2.81
C GLY A 59 -11.08 -23.18 -2.35
N ASP A 60 -11.58 -23.18 -1.11
CA ASP A 60 -12.33 -22.03 -0.57
C ASP A 60 -11.47 -20.75 -0.58
N GLN A 61 -12.11 -19.62 -0.87
CA GLN A 61 -11.45 -18.34 -1.02
C GLN A 61 -12.13 -17.29 -0.14
N TYR A 62 -11.36 -16.64 0.70
CA TYR A 62 -11.88 -15.61 1.60
C TYR A 62 -10.88 -14.47 1.79
N PHE A 63 -11.38 -13.35 2.28
CA PHE A 63 -10.56 -12.27 2.81
C PHE A 63 -11.15 -11.71 4.10
N VAL A 64 -10.27 -11.11 4.90
CA VAL A 64 -10.60 -10.39 6.13
C VAL A 64 -9.86 -9.06 6.15
N THR A 65 -10.46 -8.03 6.74
CA THR A 65 -9.87 -6.69 6.79
C THR A 65 -9.64 -6.23 8.23
N LYS A 66 -8.69 -5.34 8.41
CA LYS A 66 -8.42 -4.68 9.69
C LYS A 66 -8.39 -3.18 9.52
N ASN A 67 -9.22 -2.48 10.29
CA ASN A 67 -9.32 -1.02 10.32
C ASN A 67 -9.58 -0.36 8.95
N GLY A 68 -10.08 -1.11 7.95
CA GLY A 68 -10.37 -0.61 6.60
C GLY A 68 -9.15 -0.28 5.75
N THR A 69 -7.94 -0.72 6.13
CA THR A 69 -6.70 -0.48 5.38
C THR A 69 -5.81 -1.71 5.24
N ALA A 70 -5.79 -2.62 6.21
CA ALA A 70 -5.09 -3.90 6.04
C ALA A 70 -6.05 -4.97 5.52
N VAL A 71 -5.58 -5.80 4.58
CA VAL A 71 -6.34 -6.87 3.92
C VAL A 71 -5.54 -8.15 3.96
N PHE A 72 -6.16 -9.24 4.41
CA PHE A 72 -5.60 -10.59 4.32
C PHE A 72 -6.53 -11.45 3.49
N ALA A 73 -6.11 -11.86 2.30
CA ALA A 73 -6.84 -12.73 1.39
C ALA A 73 -6.14 -14.08 1.25
N PHE A 74 -6.92 -15.17 1.13
CA PHE A 74 -6.34 -16.50 1.04
C PHE A 74 -7.18 -17.47 0.22
N ARG A 75 -6.51 -18.47 -0.33
CA ARG A 75 -7.09 -19.65 -0.99
C ARG A 75 -6.63 -20.91 -0.26
N VAL A 76 -7.57 -21.69 0.24
CA VAL A 76 -7.32 -22.87 1.09
C VAL A 76 -6.66 -23.99 0.31
N GLY A 77 -5.55 -24.49 0.80
CA GLY A 77 -4.83 -25.64 0.25
C GLY A 77 -5.48 -26.99 0.54
N ARG A 78 -5.06 -28.04 -0.21
CA ARG A 78 -5.52 -29.42 -0.02
C ARG A 78 -4.85 -30.11 1.16
N LYS A 79 -3.58 -29.80 1.42
CA LYS A 79 -2.79 -30.40 2.50
C LYS A 79 -3.08 -29.75 3.84
N ALA A 80 -2.87 -30.50 4.90
CA ALA A 80 -2.91 -29.95 6.25
C ALA A 80 -1.87 -28.82 6.43
N PRO A 81 -2.20 -27.76 7.17
CA PRO A 81 -1.28 -26.64 7.37
C PRO A 81 0.09 -27.05 7.88
N ALA A 82 0.13 -27.95 8.87
CA ALA A 82 1.37 -28.46 9.46
C ALA A 82 2.26 -29.28 8.50
N GLU A 83 1.72 -29.73 7.36
CA GLU A 83 2.48 -30.49 6.36
C GLU A 83 3.05 -29.62 5.24
N SER A 84 2.30 -28.58 4.85
CA SER A 84 2.62 -27.78 3.65
C SER A 84 3.08 -26.38 3.96
N GLY A 85 2.82 -25.90 5.15
CA GLY A 85 2.93 -24.48 5.50
C GLY A 85 1.98 -23.63 4.66
N PHE A 86 2.12 -22.33 4.77
CA PHE A 86 1.45 -21.33 3.92
C PHE A 86 2.46 -20.69 2.97
N LYS A 87 1.99 -20.27 1.80
CA LYS A 87 2.77 -19.49 0.83
C LYS A 87 2.17 -18.09 0.80
N LEU A 88 2.93 -17.13 1.33
CA LEU A 88 2.45 -15.77 1.56
C LEU A 88 3.20 -14.77 0.68
N ILE A 89 2.47 -13.76 0.23
CA ILE A 89 3.01 -12.51 -0.29
C ILE A 89 2.56 -11.42 0.66
N CYS A 90 3.48 -10.60 1.14
CA CYS A 90 3.19 -9.45 2.01
C CYS A 90 3.67 -8.17 1.34
N ALA A 91 2.85 -7.11 1.38
CA ALA A 91 3.15 -5.79 0.85
C ALA A 91 2.43 -4.71 1.69
N HIS A 92 2.64 -3.43 1.38
CA HIS A 92 1.93 -2.35 2.08
C HIS A 92 1.19 -1.41 1.13
N SER A 93 0.13 -0.77 1.64
CA SER A 93 -0.76 0.07 0.84
C SER A 93 -0.61 1.57 1.10
N ASP A 94 0.12 1.95 2.14
CA ASP A 94 0.41 3.34 2.44
C ASP A 94 1.60 3.87 1.62
N SER A 95 1.72 5.17 1.53
CA SER A 95 2.80 5.87 0.81
C SER A 95 3.07 7.21 1.48
N PRO A 96 4.28 7.77 1.38
CA PRO A 96 4.61 9.06 1.97
C PRO A 96 3.72 10.18 1.42
N GLY A 97 3.32 11.10 2.30
CA GLY A 97 2.43 12.20 1.91
C GLY A 97 2.11 13.16 3.04
N PHE A 98 0.90 13.67 3.04
CA PHE A 98 0.42 14.63 4.04
C PHE A 98 -0.95 14.25 4.55
N ARG A 99 -1.11 14.25 5.88
CA ARG A 99 -2.39 14.11 6.56
C ARG A 99 -2.92 15.47 6.99
N ILE A 100 -4.23 15.67 6.88
CA ILE A 100 -4.91 16.86 7.40
C ILE A 100 -4.96 16.76 8.92
N LYS A 101 -4.59 17.84 9.61
CA LYS A 101 -4.69 17.93 11.08
C LYS A 101 -6.14 18.19 11.52
N PRO A 102 -6.53 17.80 12.76
CA PRO A 102 -7.90 17.97 13.24
C PRO A 102 -8.43 19.42 13.15
N ASN A 103 -7.65 20.41 13.58
CA ASN A 103 -7.95 21.83 13.40
C ASN A 103 -7.23 22.33 12.16
N ALA A 104 -7.85 22.09 10.99
CA ALA A 104 -7.14 22.19 9.72
C ALA A 104 -7.10 23.61 9.14
N GLU A 105 -8.10 24.44 9.38
CA GLU A 105 -8.26 25.69 8.64
C GLU A 105 -7.38 26.81 9.20
N MET A 106 -6.72 27.51 8.31
CA MET A 106 -5.86 28.67 8.62
C MET A 106 -6.21 29.82 7.69
N LEU A 107 -6.76 30.88 8.24
CA LEU A 107 -7.10 32.10 7.48
C LEU A 107 -5.87 33.04 7.41
N CYS A 108 -5.49 33.41 6.20
CA CYS A 108 -4.41 34.34 5.91
C CYS A 108 -4.97 35.65 5.34
N GLU A 109 -4.55 36.79 5.90
CA GLU A 109 -4.95 38.15 5.51
C GLU A 109 -6.49 38.30 5.39
N GLY A 110 -7.24 37.58 6.22
CA GLY A 110 -8.70 37.61 6.21
C GLY A 110 -9.35 37.12 4.90
N LYS A 111 -8.62 36.48 4.02
CA LYS A 111 -9.08 36.20 2.66
C LYS A 111 -8.69 34.82 2.10
N VAL A 112 -7.49 34.34 2.36
CA VAL A 112 -7.01 33.06 1.82
C VAL A 112 -7.07 32.00 2.89
N VAL A 113 -7.71 30.86 2.60
CA VAL A 113 -7.75 29.71 3.48
C VAL A 113 -6.71 28.68 3.04
N LYS A 114 -5.86 28.28 3.99
CA LYS A 114 -4.93 27.13 3.87
C LYS A 114 -5.37 26.02 4.81
N LEU A 115 -4.95 24.80 4.50
CA LEU A 115 -5.08 23.67 5.42
C LEU A 115 -3.77 23.39 6.15
N ASN A 116 -3.88 23.14 7.46
CA ASN A 116 -2.78 22.68 8.29
C ASN A 116 -2.61 21.19 8.11
N THR A 117 -1.40 20.79 7.73
CA THR A 117 -1.06 19.40 7.40
C THR A 117 0.11 18.92 8.26
N GLU A 118 0.23 17.61 8.37
CA GLU A 118 1.44 16.98 8.90
C GLU A 118 1.98 15.96 7.89
N VAL A 119 3.30 15.84 7.83
CA VAL A 119 3.97 14.90 6.93
C VAL A 119 3.77 13.48 7.45
N TYR A 120 3.36 12.59 6.56
CA TYR A 120 3.27 11.17 6.76
C TYR A 120 4.44 10.47 6.05
N GLY A 121 5.24 9.70 6.79
CA GLY A 121 6.39 8.99 6.25
C GLY A 121 7.54 9.89 5.75
N GLY A 122 8.34 9.35 4.85
CA GLY A 122 9.57 9.94 4.32
C GLY A 122 9.40 10.70 3.00
N ALA A 123 8.42 11.62 2.88
CA ALA A 123 8.12 12.34 1.64
C ALA A 123 9.28 13.24 1.15
N ILE A 124 9.53 13.26 -0.17
CA ILE A 124 10.37 14.26 -0.83
C ILE A 124 9.54 15.54 -0.96
N LEU A 125 9.71 16.48 -0.02
CA LEU A 125 8.84 17.65 0.12
C LEU A 125 8.78 18.51 -1.14
N SER A 126 9.91 18.70 -1.84
CA SER A 126 9.99 19.56 -3.04
C SER A 126 9.15 19.07 -4.21
N THR A 127 8.83 17.78 -4.28
CA THR A 127 8.01 17.22 -5.37
C THR A 127 6.51 17.51 -5.22
N TRP A 128 6.09 18.04 -4.08
CA TRP A 128 4.70 18.36 -3.79
C TRP A 128 4.29 19.79 -4.16
N PHE A 129 5.27 20.66 -4.42
CA PHE A 129 4.98 22.01 -4.87
C PHE A 129 4.37 22.05 -6.26
N ASP A 130 3.47 23.01 -6.47
CA ASP A 130 2.84 23.37 -7.74
C ASP A 130 2.04 22.23 -8.41
N ARG A 131 1.77 21.17 -7.68
CA ARG A 131 0.95 20.05 -8.16
C ARG A 131 -0.54 20.30 -7.90
N PRO A 132 -1.41 19.82 -8.79
CA PRO A 132 -2.84 19.76 -8.51
C PRO A 132 -3.13 18.66 -7.49
N LEU A 133 -3.42 19.04 -6.26
CA LEU A 133 -3.67 18.12 -5.16
C LEU A 133 -5.16 17.98 -4.85
N SER A 134 -5.53 16.90 -4.18
CA SER A 134 -6.87 16.68 -3.69
C SER A 134 -6.88 15.90 -2.37
N LEU A 135 -8.07 15.54 -1.88
CA LEU A 135 -8.30 14.86 -0.61
C LEU A 135 -8.98 13.52 -0.82
N ALA A 136 -8.50 12.52 -0.09
CA ALA A 136 -9.14 11.23 0.05
C ALA A 136 -8.87 10.65 1.44
N GLY A 137 -9.74 9.73 1.88
CA GLY A 137 -9.60 9.07 3.18
C GLY A 137 -10.94 8.62 3.73
N ARG A 138 -11.02 8.51 5.06
CA ARG A 138 -12.26 8.14 5.75
C ARG A 138 -12.79 9.29 6.61
N VAL A 139 -14.10 9.29 6.77
CA VAL A 139 -14.85 10.18 7.66
C VAL A 139 -15.67 9.31 8.61
N ILE A 140 -15.68 9.70 9.87
CA ILE A 140 -16.41 9.00 10.93
C ILE A 140 -17.67 9.80 11.27
N LEU A 141 -18.81 9.13 11.14
CA LEU A 141 -20.12 9.73 11.34
C LEU A 141 -20.78 9.23 12.63
N ARG A 142 -21.60 10.09 13.18
CA ARG A 142 -22.41 9.81 14.36
C ARG A 142 -23.45 8.73 14.05
N THR A 143 -23.65 7.84 15.02
CA THR A 143 -24.75 6.88 15.08
C THR A 143 -25.40 6.95 16.45
N ASP A 144 -26.49 6.22 16.65
CA ASP A 144 -27.16 6.09 17.96
C ASP A 144 -26.28 5.35 18.98
N ASN A 145 -25.36 4.50 18.52
CA ASN A 145 -24.42 3.80 19.39
C ASN A 145 -23.02 4.44 19.31
N PRO A 146 -22.55 5.17 20.33
CA PRO A 146 -21.25 5.82 20.34
C PRO A 146 -20.06 4.87 20.16
N MET A 147 -20.24 3.57 20.48
CA MET A 147 -19.19 2.55 20.34
C MET A 147 -19.11 1.96 18.93
N GLN A 148 -20.06 2.31 18.05
CA GLN A 148 -20.16 1.81 16.69
C GLN A 148 -20.43 2.98 15.70
N PRO A 149 -19.54 3.97 15.60
CA PRO A 149 -19.70 5.04 14.63
C PRO A 149 -19.65 4.49 13.21
N GLU A 150 -20.33 5.15 12.29
CA GLU A 150 -20.30 4.80 10.88
C GLU A 150 -19.02 5.32 10.22
N THR A 151 -18.37 4.50 9.41
CA THR A 151 -17.24 4.92 8.58
C THR A 151 -17.68 5.09 7.13
N ARG A 152 -17.43 6.25 6.55
CA ARG A 152 -17.60 6.49 5.11
C ARG A 152 -16.30 6.92 4.47
N LEU A 153 -16.04 6.44 3.27
CA LEU A 153 -14.90 6.85 2.47
C LEU A 153 -15.24 8.10 1.66
N MET A 154 -14.30 9.04 1.61
CA MET A 154 -14.39 10.25 0.80
C MET A 154 -13.25 10.32 -0.20
N HIS A 155 -13.57 10.50 -1.48
CA HIS A 155 -12.61 10.70 -2.55
C HIS A 155 -13.01 11.91 -3.41
N VAL A 156 -12.27 12.99 -3.30
CA VAL A 156 -12.47 14.18 -4.13
C VAL A 156 -11.66 14.03 -5.41
N LYS A 157 -12.33 13.63 -6.50
CA LYS A 157 -11.67 13.28 -7.78
C LYS A 157 -11.17 14.47 -8.60
N ARG A 158 -11.52 15.72 -8.24
CA ARG A 158 -11.02 16.94 -8.90
C ARG A 158 -9.85 17.52 -8.10
N ALA A 159 -8.98 18.27 -8.77
CA ALA A 159 -8.01 19.11 -8.08
C ALA A 159 -8.73 20.11 -7.18
N LEU A 160 -8.33 20.16 -5.92
CA LEU A 160 -8.96 20.98 -4.86
C LEU A 160 -7.95 21.89 -4.18
N LEU A 161 -6.69 21.50 -4.11
CA LEU A 161 -5.65 22.08 -3.29
C LEU A 161 -4.36 22.27 -4.08
N GLN A 162 -3.52 23.20 -3.63
CA GLN A 162 -2.17 23.36 -4.15
C GLN A 162 -1.23 23.87 -3.06
N ILE A 163 -0.03 23.27 -2.96
CA ILE A 163 1.08 23.83 -2.20
C ILE A 163 1.88 24.70 -3.18
N SER A 164 1.75 26.01 -3.08
CA SER A 164 2.42 26.92 -4.02
C SER A 164 3.88 27.13 -3.65
N ASN A 165 4.76 27.03 -4.64
CA ASN A 165 6.16 27.39 -4.50
C ASN A 165 6.34 28.90 -4.36
N LEU A 166 7.46 29.31 -3.78
CA LEU A 166 7.83 30.71 -3.75
C LEU A 166 8.49 31.13 -5.07
N ALA A 167 8.09 32.27 -5.60
CA ALA A 167 8.67 32.77 -6.84
C ALA A 167 10.19 32.98 -6.71
N ILE A 168 10.92 32.67 -7.79
CA ILE A 168 12.40 32.77 -7.81
C ILE A 168 12.93 34.13 -7.34
N HIS A 169 12.16 35.22 -7.54
CA HIS A 169 12.52 36.54 -7.09
C HIS A 169 12.69 36.66 -5.56
N PHE A 170 11.98 35.84 -4.80
CA PHE A 170 12.01 35.81 -3.35
C PHE A 170 12.84 34.63 -2.81
N ASN A 171 13.30 33.72 -3.68
CA ASN A 171 14.07 32.54 -3.30
C ASN A 171 15.14 32.21 -4.38
N ARG A 172 16.11 33.13 -4.56
CA ARG A 172 17.11 33.03 -5.63
C ARG A 172 18.05 31.83 -5.47
N GLN A 173 18.15 31.27 -4.24
CA GLN A 173 19.00 30.12 -3.92
C GLN A 173 18.27 28.78 -4.01
N VAL A 174 17.03 28.75 -4.51
CA VAL A 174 16.21 27.52 -4.57
C VAL A 174 16.91 26.37 -5.27
N ASN A 175 17.71 26.66 -6.29
CA ASN A 175 18.45 25.64 -7.05
C ASN A 175 19.77 25.20 -6.38
N ASP A 176 20.24 25.94 -5.36
CA ASP A 176 21.44 25.59 -4.58
C ASP A 176 21.10 24.73 -3.35
N GLY A 177 19.82 24.45 -3.15
CA GLY A 177 19.26 23.68 -2.03
C GLY A 177 18.69 24.57 -0.93
N VAL A 178 17.43 24.38 -0.63
CA VAL A 178 16.70 25.10 0.43
C VAL A 178 16.13 24.13 1.43
N LYS A 179 16.39 24.36 2.73
CA LYS A 179 15.77 23.60 3.81
C LYS A 179 14.29 23.98 3.92
N LEU A 180 13.41 23.05 3.61
CA LEU A 180 11.96 23.20 3.72
C LEU A 180 11.47 22.95 5.15
N SER A 181 10.57 23.81 5.63
CA SER A 181 9.85 23.62 6.89
C SER A 181 8.53 22.89 6.65
N LYS A 182 8.39 21.72 7.24
CA LYS A 182 7.13 20.95 7.17
C LYS A 182 5.94 21.76 7.67
N GLN A 183 6.11 22.55 8.71
CA GLN A 183 5.04 23.33 9.34
C GLN A 183 4.70 24.65 8.61
N LYS A 184 5.64 25.21 7.86
CA LYS A 184 5.47 26.51 7.21
C LYS A 184 5.26 26.42 5.72
N ASP A 185 6.07 25.61 5.04
CA ASP A 185 6.15 25.61 3.58
C ASP A 185 5.18 24.63 2.93
N MET A 186 4.71 23.60 3.68
CA MET A 186 3.94 22.48 3.15
C MET A 186 2.43 22.60 3.45
N LEU A 187 1.88 23.80 3.45
CA LEU A 187 0.47 24.07 3.77
C LEU A 187 -0.30 24.40 2.49
N PRO A 188 -1.21 23.51 2.03
CA PRO A 188 -1.94 23.72 0.79
C PRO A 188 -3.00 24.81 0.91
N VAL A 189 -3.15 25.61 -0.14
CA VAL A 189 -4.22 26.57 -0.30
C VAL A 189 -5.50 25.82 -0.69
N LEU A 190 -6.59 26.10 0.02
CA LEU A 190 -7.91 25.56 -0.24
C LEU A 190 -8.78 26.50 -1.07
N GLY A 191 -8.71 27.80 -0.80
CA GLY A 191 -9.56 28.75 -1.52
C GLY A 191 -9.42 30.19 -1.02
N ILE A 192 -10.22 31.05 -1.66
CA ILE A 192 -10.35 32.46 -1.31
C ILE A 192 -11.75 32.71 -0.78
N ILE A 193 -11.86 33.37 0.37
CA ILE A 193 -13.12 33.76 0.96
C ILE A 193 -13.67 34.99 0.22
N ASP A 194 -14.92 34.89 -0.18
CA ASP A 194 -15.70 35.98 -0.74
C ASP A 194 -17.09 36.02 -0.08
N GLN A 195 -18.01 36.79 -0.66
CA GLN A 195 -19.37 36.89 -0.13
C GLN A 195 -20.16 35.57 -0.16
N THR A 196 -19.69 34.56 -0.91
CA THR A 196 -20.33 33.25 -1.07
C THR A 196 -19.74 32.17 -0.15
N LEU A 197 -18.52 32.37 0.36
CA LEU A 197 -17.78 31.44 1.21
C LEU A 197 -17.59 32.05 2.60
N SER A 198 -18.30 31.54 3.62
CA SER A 198 -18.12 31.93 5.02
C SER A 198 -16.88 31.26 5.64
N THR A 199 -16.25 31.92 6.60
CA THR A 199 -14.97 31.52 7.21
C THR A 199 -15.01 30.30 8.14
N ASP A 200 -16.18 29.75 8.43
CA ASP A 200 -16.30 28.74 9.47
C ASP A 200 -16.51 27.35 8.90
N ASN A 201 -15.59 26.43 9.24
CA ASN A 201 -15.69 25.01 8.95
C ASN A 201 -15.87 24.67 7.46
N LEU A 202 -15.11 25.33 6.56
CA LEU A 202 -15.18 25.10 5.12
C LEU A 202 -14.88 23.65 4.74
N LEU A 203 -13.87 23.05 5.36
CA LEU A 203 -13.54 21.65 5.13
C LEU A 203 -14.68 20.72 5.55
N LEU A 204 -15.25 20.93 6.74
CA LEU A 204 -16.37 20.11 7.22
C LEU A 204 -17.61 20.28 6.33
N LYS A 205 -17.88 21.50 5.85
CA LYS A 205 -18.96 21.75 4.88
C LYS A 205 -18.73 21.03 3.56
N GLU A 206 -17.49 21.06 3.03
CA GLU A 206 -17.14 20.33 1.81
C GLU A 206 -17.31 18.82 1.99
N ILE A 207 -16.89 18.28 3.15
CA ILE A 207 -17.08 16.87 3.51
C ILE A 207 -18.59 16.55 3.58
N ALA A 208 -19.36 17.35 4.30
CA ALA A 208 -20.79 17.16 4.50
C ALA A 208 -21.57 17.12 3.19
N VAL A 209 -21.30 18.08 2.30
CA VAL A 209 -21.92 18.16 0.97
C VAL A 209 -21.62 16.90 0.15
N ARG A 210 -20.36 16.41 0.17
CA ARG A 210 -19.96 15.24 -0.61
C ARG A 210 -20.55 13.93 -0.09
N LEU A 211 -20.69 13.82 1.22
CA LEU A 211 -21.25 12.62 1.84
C LEU A 211 -22.76 12.67 1.98
N GLY A 212 -23.41 13.83 1.73
CA GLY A 212 -24.84 14.03 1.88
C GLY A 212 -25.29 13.94 3.35
N VAL A 213 -24.49 14.50 4.27
CA VAL A 213 -24.75 14.49 5.72
C VAL A 213 -24.73 15.90 6.30
N ALA A 214 -25.21 16.07 7.52
CA ALA A 214 -25.08 17.33 8.24
C ALA A 214 -23.65 17.48 8.79
N PRO A 215 -23.04 18.68 8.79
CA PRO A 215 -21.69 18.89 9.32
C PRO A 215 -21.52 18.44 10.78
N GLU A 216 -22.55 18.57 11.61
CA GLU A 216 -22.61 18.17 13.02
C GLU A 216 -22.64 16.66 13.23
N ASP A 217 -22.91 15.88 12.20
CA ASP A 217 -22.82 14.42 12.23
C ASP A 217 -21.41 13.89 11.98
N ILE A 218 -20.50 14.75 11.52
CA ILE A 218 -19.10 14.41 11.31
C ILE A 218 -18.38 14.47 12.66
N LEU A 219 -17.93 13.33 13.15
CA LEU A 219 -17.21 13.22 14.43
C LEU A 219 -15.72 13.42 14.29
N ASP A 220 -15.13 12.84 13.23
CA ASP A 220 -13.69 12.87 12.96
C ASP A 220 -13.39 12.44 11.53
N PHE A 221 -12.12 12.56 11.11
CA PHE A 221 -11.68 12.12 9.80
C PHE A 221 -10.18 11.74 9.80
N ASP A 222 -9.82 10.82 8.90
CA ASP A 222 -8.46 10.57 8.46
C ASP A 222 -8.36 10.90 6.97
N LEU A 223 -8.00 12.15 6.65
CA LEU A 223 -7.89 12.64 5.28
C LEU A 223 -6.45 12.90 4.91
N TYR A 224 -6.07 12.47 3.71
CA TYR A 224 -4.74 12.63 3.15
C TYR A 224 -4.79 13.42 1.85
N LEU A 225 -3.71 14.18 1.59
CA LEU A 225 -3.47 14.77 0.28
C LEU A 225 -3.03 13.69 -0.70
N TYR A 226 -3.47 13.81 -1.93
CA TYR A 226 -2.92 13.04 -3.03
C TYR A 226 -2.74 13.90 -4.28
N ASP A 227 -1.77 13.57 -5.10
CA ASP A 227 -1.55 14.18 -6.42
C ASP A 227 -2.58 13.64 -7.41
N THR A 228 -3.33 14.53 -8.04
CA THR A 228 -4.36 14.16 -9.04
C THR A 228 -3.80 13.90 -10.43
N THR A 229 -2.48 14.05 -10.62
CA THR A 229 -1.82 13.73 -11.89
C THR A 229 -1.99 12.22 -12.18
N PRO A 230 -2.56 11.86 -13.33
CA PRO A 230 -2.78 10.46 -13.66
C PRO A 230 -1.47 9.68 -13.79
N ALA A 231 -1.48 8.41 -13.35
CA ALA A 231 -0.45 7.46 -13.70
C ALA A 231 -0.43 7.25 -15.22
N CYS A 232 0.76 7.14 -15.82
CA CYS A 232 0.91 7.00 -17.25
C CYS A 232 2.15 6.19 -17.62
N THR A 233 2.19 5.73 -18.88
CA THR A 233 3.41 5.20 -19.48
C THR A 233 4.25 6.33 -20.06
N VAL A 234 5.58 6.18 -20.00
CA VAL A 234 6.56 7.13 -20.58
C VAL A 234 7.71 6.36 -21.25
N GLY A 235 8.47 7.04 -22.08
CA GLY A 235 9.58 6.48 -22.86
C GLY A 235 9.27 6.41 -24.33
N LEU A 236 10.28 6.13 -25.15
CA LEU A 236 10.14 6.05 -26.61
C LEU A 236 9.17 4.95 -27.06
N ASN A 237 9.14 3.84 -26.33
CA ASN A 237 8.28 2.68 -26.58
C ASN A 237 7.27 2.49 -25.42
N GLN A 238 7.04 3.51 -24.61
CA GLN A 238 6.17 3.44 -23.42
C GLN A 238 6.63 2.36 -22.41
N GLU A 239 7.93 2.15 -22.31
CA GLU A 239 8.56 1.08 -21.52
C GLU A 239 8.62 1.34 -20.01
N PHE A 240 8.29 2.55 -19.57
CA PHE A 240 8.26 2.92 -18.14
C PHE A 240 6.86 3.28 -17.68
N ILE A 241 6.57 3.02 -16.43
CA ILE A 241 5.40 3.53 -15.72
C ILE A 241 5.82 4.71 -14.85
N SER A 242 5.17 5.86 -15.02
CA SER A 242 5.34 7.05 -14.20
C SER A 242 4.10 7.29 -13.36
N ALA A 243 4.24 7.16 -12.05
CA ALA A 243 3.14 7.37 -11.12
C ALA A 243 3.67 7.73 -9.73
N GLY A 244 2.86 8.40 -8.94
CA GLY A 244 3.05 8.44 -7.48
C GLY A 244 2.63 7.10 -6.85
N ARG A 245 3.14 6.79 -5.66
CA ARG A 245 2.74 5.59 -4.88
C ARG A 245 3.08 4.24 -5.55
N LEU A 246 4.06 4.21 -6.47
CA LEU A 246 4.59 2.94 -6.98
C LEU A 246 5.06 2.07 -5.82
N ASP A 247 5.71 2.67 -4.85
CA ASP A 247 5.98 2.13 -3.54
C ASP A 247 4.76 2.37 -2.64
N ASP A 248 3.98 1.35 -2.22
CA ASP A 248 4.23 -0.06 -2.61
C ASP A 248 3.03 -0.65 -3.38
N LEU A 249 2.17 0.20 -3.97
CA LEU A 249 0.99 -0.24 -4.72
C LEU A 249 1.32 -1.14 -5.92
N SER A 250 2.53 -1.05 -6.47
CA SER A 250 2.94 -1.96 -7.55
C SER A 250 3.11 -3.40 -7.05
N MET A 251 3.63 -3.59 -5.83
CA MET A 251 3.75 -4.92 -5.22
C MET A 251 2.41 -5.42 -4.69
N VAL A 252 1.57 -4.52 -4.16
CA VAL A 252 0.17 -4.85 -3.81
C VAL A 252 -0.57 -5.42 -5.02
N HIS A 253 -0.49 -4.73 -6.16
CA HIS A 253 -1.11 -5.19 -7.42
C HIS A 253 -0.50 -6.50 -7.91
N ALA A 254 0.81 -6.62 -7.93
CA ALA A 254 1.49 -7.86 -8.35
C ALA A 254 1.09 -9.07 -7.47
N GLY A 255 0.98 -8.86 -6.15
CA GLY A 255 0.51 -9.88 -5.21
C GLY A 255 -0.94 -10.28 -5.44
N LEU A 256 -1.81 -9.30 -5.73
CA LEU A 256 -3.21 -9.54 -6.09
C LEU A 256 -3.32 -10.37 -7.37
N GLU A 257 -2.66 -9.94 -8.45
CA GLU A 257 -2.65 -10.67 -9.73
C GLU A 257 -2.13 -12.10 -9.56
N ALA A 258 -1.08 -12.30 -8.75
CA ALA A 258 -0.54 -13.63 -8.47
C ALA A 258 -1.55 -14.53 -7.73
N LEU A 259 -2.33 -13.99 -6.77
CA LEU A 259 -3.35 -14.72 -6.05
C LEU A 259 -4.54 -15.06 -6.96
N LEU A 260 -4.92 -14.15 -7.86
CA LEU A 260 -6.04 -14.31 -8.77
C LEU A 260 -5.73 -15.22 -9.99
N ALA A 261 -4.48 -15.25 -10.44
CA ALA A 261 -4.06 -16.03 -11.61
C ALA A 261 -4.18 -17.56 -11.44
N ASN A 262 -4.35 -18.05 -10.21
CA ASN A 262 -4.40 -19.48 -9.93
C ASN A 262 -5.84 -19.98 -9.77
N ASP A 263 -6.39 -20.61 -10.82
CA ASP A 263 -7.73 -21.22 -10.79
C ASP A 263 -7.77 -22.63 -10.19
N LEU A 264 -6.60 -23.22 -9.91
CA LEU A 264 -6.49 -24.57 -9.36
C LEU A 264 -6.50 -24.52 -7.82
N THR A 265 -7.07 -25.56 -7.21
CA THR A 265 -6.91 -25.77 -5.76
C THR A 265 -5.46 -26.07 -5.44
N PRO A 266 -4.75 -25.21 -4.69
CA PRO A 266 -3.33 -25.38 -4.40
C PRO A 266 -3.07 -26.51 -3.41
N GLU A 267 -1.85 -27.02 -3.36
CA GLU A 267 -1.42 -27.96 -2.32
C GLU A 267 -1.33 -27.29 -0.94
N ALA A 268 -0.61 -26.18 -0.86
CA ALA A 268 -0.50 -25.36 0.33
C ALA A 268 -1.47 -24.17 0.26
N THR A 269 -1.97 -23.69 1.36
CA THR A 269 -2.75 -22.45 1.41
C THR A 269 -1.90 -21.28 0.91
N GLN A 270 -2.45 -20.53 -0.05
CA GLN A 270 -1.85 -19.33 -0.60
C GLN A 270 -2.52 -18.10 0.00
N ALA A 271 -1.74 -17.07 0.33
CA ALA A 271 -2.26 -15.87 0.96
C ALA A 271 -1.55 -14.60 0.49
N LEU A 272 -2.31 -13.52 0.47
CA LEU A 272 -1.86 -12.15 0.27
C LEU A 272 -2.16 -11.35 1.53
N ALA A 273 -1.15 -10.76 2.16
CA ALA A 273 -1.28 -9.92 3.35
C ALA A 273 -0.82 -8.50 3.02
N ILE A 274 -1.76 -7.57 3.00
CA ILE A 274 -1.49 -6.16 2.76
C ILE A 274 -1.64 -5.41 4.06
N PHE A 275 -0.57 -4.72 4.46
CA PHE A 275 -0.50 -3.93 5.69
C PHE A 275 -0.58 -2.43 5.40
N ASP A 276 -0.76 -1.66 6.46
CA ASP A 276 -0.75 -0.20 6.45
C ASP A 276 0.34 0.31 7.40
N ASN A 277 0.69 1.59 7.27
CA ASN A 277 1.65 2.30 8.12
C ASN A 277 3.09 1.74 8.11
N GLU A 278 3.52 1.09 7.03
CA GLU A 278 4.92 0.72 6.84
C GLU A 278 5.81 1.95 6.91
N GLU A 279 5.46 3.01 6.21
CA GLU A 279 6.16 4.28 6.08
C GLU A 279 6.34 5.06 7.41
N THR A 280 5.66 4.60 8.45
CA THR A 280 5.73 5.16 9.81
C THR A 280 6.11 4.13 10.89
N GLY A 281 6.64 2.97 10.48
CA GLY A 281 7.22 1.96 11.35
C GLY A 281 6.28 0.84 11.78
N SER A 282 5.16 0.63 11.11
CA SER A 282 4.24 -0.54 11.27
C SER A 282 3.61 -0.74 12.66
N GLY A 283 3.78 0.21 13.60
CA GLY A 283 3.40 0.07 15.02
C GLY A 283 1.91 0.33 15.32
N THR A 284 0.99 0.03 14.40
CA THR A 284 -0.45 0.25 14.55
C THR A 284 -1.23 -1.06 14.53
N LYS A 285 -2.54 -1.02 14.86
CA LYS A 285 -3.40 -2.22 14.85
C LYS A 285 -3.60 -2.85 13.46
N GLN A 286 -3.30 -2.13 12.38
CA GLN A 286 -3.35 -2.57 10.98
C GLN A 286 -1.96 -2.65 10.34
N GLY A 287 -0.91 -2.33 11.07
CA GLY A 287 0.47 -2.47 10.63
C GLY A 287 1.04 -3.86 10.82
N ALA A 288 2.17 -4.14 10.20
CA ALA A 288 2.83 -5.46 10.24
C ALA A 288 3.27 -5.88 11.66
N ALA A 289 3.61 -4.92 12.53
CA ALA A 289 3.97 -5.19 13.92
C ALA A 289 2.77 -5.54 14.83
N SER A 290 1.54 -5.53 14.30
CA SER A 290 0.37 -5.94 15.05
C SER A 290 0.23 -7.46 15.11
N PRO A 291 -0.55 -7.99 16.07
CA PRO A 291 -0.84 -9.43 16.12
C PRO A 291 -1.81 -9.89 15.00
N PHE A 292 -2.21 -9.02 14.08
CA PHE A 292 -3.25 -9.33 13.08
C PHE A 292 -2.90 -10.53 12.22
N LEU A 293 -1.68 -10.60 11.66
CA LEU A 293 -1.26 -11.73 10.83
C LEU A 293 -1.31 -13.03 11.61
N ALA A 294 -0.65 -13.08 12.77
CA ALA A 294 -0.59 -14.28 13.60
C ALA A 294 -1.99 -14.77 14.02
N GLN A 295 -2.88 -13.83 14.40
CA GLN A 295 -4.26 -14.15 14.76
C GLN A 295 -5.05 -14.76 13.60
N VAL A 296 -4.89 -14.25 12.39
CA VAL A 296 -5.58 -14.79 11.21
C VAL A 296 -5.01 -16.17 10.87
N LEU A 297 -3.69 -16.33 10.84
CA LEU A 297 -3.03 -17.60 10.56
C LEU A 297 -3.42 -18.69 11.57
N GLU A 298 -3.43 -18.39 12.87
CA GLU A 298 -3.84 -19.33 13.92
C GLU A 298 -5.31 -19.76 13.73
N ARG A 299 -6.20 -18.81 13.46
CA ARG A 299 -7.62 -19.11 13.19
C ARG A 299 -7.81 -19.97 11.94
N LEU A 300 -7.00 -19.76 10.89
CA LEU A 300 -7.02 -20.58 9.69
C LEU A 300 -6.59 -22.02 9.98
N VAL A 301 -5.50 -22.21 10.72
CA VAL A 301 -5.03 -23.55 11.13
C VAL A 301 -6.11 -24.27 11.92
N LEU A 302 -6.70 -23.60 12.93
CA LEU A 302 -7.80 -24.15 13.74
C LEU A 302 -9.00 -24.58 12.88
N ALA A 303 -9.42 -23.74 11.93
CA ALA A 303 -10.58 -24.01 11.08
C ALA A 303 -10.30 -25.13 10.07
N GLN A 304 -9.11 -25.17 9.48
CA GLN A 304 -8.71 -26.20 8.52
C GLN A 304 -8.47 -27.54 9.20
N SER A 305 -7.84 -27.58 10.38
CA SER A 305 -7.68 -28.80 11.18
C SER A 305 -9.03 -29.42 11.54
N LYS A 306 -10.01 -28.61 11.96
CA LYS A 306 -11.40 -29.07 12.19
C LYS A 306 -12.06 -29.60 10.92
N ALA A 307 -11.85 -28.94 9.77
CA ALA A 307 -12.43 -29.37 8.50
C ALA A 307 -11.88 -30.72 8.02
N LEU A 308 -10.59 -30.96 8.27
CA LEU A 308 -9.88 -32.19 7.93
C LEU A 308 -10.06 -33.30 8.99
N ASN A 309 -10.75 -33.02 10.11
CA ASN A 309 -10.93 -33.91 11.25
C ASN A 309 -9.59 -34.41 11.84
N LEU A 310 -8.59 -33.53 11.90
CA LEU A 310 -7.29 -33.85 12.49
C LEU A 310 -7.43 -34.06 14.02
N THR A 311 -6.68 -35.01 14.56
CA THR A 311 -6.63 -35.32 16.00
C THR A 311 -5.41 -34.74 16.69
N THR A 312 -4.57 -34.02 15.95
CA THR A 312 -3.39 -33.30 16.45
C THR A 312 -3.79 -32.10 17.30
N ASP A 313 -2.88 -31.59 18.12
CA ASP A 313 -3.06 -30.33 18.83
C ASP A 313 -2.98 -29.18 17.83
N PRO A 314 -4.04 -28.38 17.61
CA PRO A 314 -4.02 -27.29 16.66
C PRO A 314 -2.98 -26.20 16.96
N ARG A 315 -2.54 -26.08 18.21
CA ARG A 315 -1.50 -25.13 18.60
C ARG A 315 -0.12 -25.63 18.16
N ASP A 316 0.14 -26.90 18.27
CA ASP A 316 1.35 -27.53 17.72
C ASP A 316 1.34 -27.47 16.20
N ASP A 317 0.18 -27.74 15.57
CA ASP A 317 -0.01 -27.61 14.13
C ASP A 317 0.26 -26.17 13.64
N PHE A 318 -0.10 -25.15 14.42
CA PHE A 318 0.19 -23.75 14.09
C PHE A 318 1.70 -23.48 14.06
N TYR A 319 2.46 -23.92 15.07
CA TYR A 319 3.90 -23.74 15.07
C TYR A 319 4.60 -24.52 13.95
N ARG A 320 4.18 -25.75 13.71
CA ARG A 320 4.69 -26.56 12.59
C ARG A 320 4.37 -25.93 11.23
N MET A 321 3.18 -25.34 11.09
CA MET A 321 2.81 -24.60 9.89
C MET A 321 3.74 -23.41 9.64
N ILE A 322 4.09 -22.65 10.68
CA ILE A 322 5.04 -21.52 10.57
C ILE A 322 6.37 -22.02 10.01
N GLU A 323 6.96 -23.08 10.59
CA GLU A 323 8.24 -23.65 10.15
C GLU A 323 8.22 -24.17 8.70
N GLN A 324 7.05 -24.58 8.18
CA GLN A 324 6.87 -25.04 6.80
C GLN A 324 6.51 -23.92 5.83
N SER A 325 6.28 -22.71 6.34
CA SER A 325 5.81 -21.57 5.53
C SER A 325 6.95 -20.87 4.81
N PHE A 326 6.59 -20.19 3.73
CA PHE A 326 7.48 -19.30 3.00
C PHE A 326 6.76 -18.00 2.68
N MET A 327 7.40 -16.89 3.00
CA MET A 327 6.85 -15.54 2.79
C MET A 327 7.75 -14.75 1.86
N VAL A 328 7.15 -14.10 0.87
CA VAL A 328 7.77 -13.05 0.07
C VAL A 328 7.32 -11.71 0.65
N SER A 329 8.23 -10.97 1.27
CA SER A 329 8.03 -9.56 1.62
C SER A 329 8.32 -8.74 0.37
N ALA A 330 7.26 -8.41 -0.33
CA ALA A 330 7.33 -7.63 -1.57
C ALA A 330 7.32 -6.14 -1.23
N ASP A 331 8.29 -5.41 -1.78
CA ASP A 331 8.49 -4.00 -1.53
C ASP A 331 9.45 -3.46 -2.60
N ASN A 332 9.23 -2.25 -3.09
CA ASN A 332 10.03 -1.70 -4.17
C ASN A 332 11.49 -1.49 -3.79
N ALA A 333 12.37 -1.59 -4.76
CA ALA A 333 13.79 -1.32 -4.61
C ALA A 333 14.22 -0.17 -5.51
N HIS A 334 15.27 0.52 -5.11
CA HIS A 334 15.90 1.54 -5.94
C HIS A 334 16.64 0.89 -7.12
N ALA A 335 16.38 1.38 -8.33
CA ALA A 335 17.19 1.03 -9.49
C ALA A 335 18.41 1.96 -9.60
N TRP A 336 19.42 1.53 -10.33
CA TRP A 336 20.59 2.34 -10.69
C TRP A 336 20.14 3.67 -11.31
N HIS A 337 20.62 4.77 -10.74
CA HIS A 337 20.22 6.10 -11.18
C HIS A 337 21.24 6.64 -12.22
N PRO A 338 20.80 6.98 -13.44
CA PRO A 338 21.73 7.35 -14.53
C PRO A 338 22.60 8.58 -14.24
N ASN A 339 22.11 9.51 -13.38
CA ASN A 339 22.84 10.74 -13.03
C ASN A 339 23.59 10.63 -11.68
N TYR A 340 23.38 9.56 -10.90
CA TYR A 340 23.95 9.38 -9.57
C TYR A 340 24.38 7.93 -9.33
N GLY A 341 25.01 7.30 -10.34
CA GLY A 341 25.44 5.90 -10.27
C GLY A 341 26.36 5.61 -9.10
N GLU A 342 27.15 6.60 -8.67
CA GLU A 342 28.08 6.51 -7.53
C GLU A 342 27.38 6.35 -6.15
N LYS A 343 26.05 6.56 -6.10
CA LYS A 343 25.27 6.33 -4.88
C LYS A 343 24.90 4.87 -4.65
N MET A 344 25.13 4.03 -5.63
CA MET A 344 24.78 2.61 -5.59
C MET A 344 26.03 1.75 -5.34
N ASP A 345 25.83 0.52 -4.84
CA ASP A 345 26.90 -0.47 -4.77
C ASP A 345 27.44 -0.78 -6.18
N PRO A 346 28.76 -0.86 -6.39
CA PRO A 346 29.32 -0.99 -7.72
C PRO A 346 29.01 -2.31 -8.43
N THR A 347 28.63 -3.35 -7.71
CA THR A 347 28.40 -4.71 -8.26
C THR A 347 27.00 -5.28 -7.97
N ASN A 348 26.27 -4.72 -6.99
CA ASN A 348 24.96 -5.22 -6.58
C ASN A 348 23.88 -4.13 -6.72
N HIS A 349 23.80 -3.52 -7.90
CA HIS A 349 22.81 -2.50 -8.22
C HIS A 349 21.87 -3.00 -9.31
N PRO A 350 20.55 -2.94 -9.07
CA PRO A 350 19.57 -3.37 -10.07
C PRO A 350 19.38 -2.31 -11.15
N VAL A 351 19.00 -2.78 -12.33
CA VAL A 351 18.65 -1.95 -13.49
C VAL A 351 17.19 -2.15 -13.83
N LEU A 352 16.49 -1.07 -14.19
CA LEU A 352 15.08 -1.13 -14.62
C LEU A 352 14.91 -2.13 -15.78
N GLY A 353 13.80 -2.86 -15.78
CA GLY A 353 13.45 -3.83 -16.82
C GLY A 353 14.19 -5.18 -16.75
N SER A 354 15.03 -5.41 -15.73
CA SER A 354 15.84 -6.63 -15.64
C SER A 354 15.32 -7.66 -14.61
N GLY A 355 14.05 -7.57 -14.26
CA GLY A 355 13.35 -8.54 -13.38
C GLY A 355 13.32 -8.15 -11.91
N PRO A 356 12.64 -8.96 -11.07
CA PRO A 356 12.52 -8.73 -9.65
C PRO A 356 13.87 -8.76 -8.92
N ILE A 357 13.88 -8.16 -7.74
CA ILE A 357 15.11 -7.85 -7.02
C ILE A 357 15.10 -8.54 -5.66
N ILE A 358 16.15 -9.31 -5.39
CA ILE A 358 16.42 -9.90 -4.07
C ILE A 358 17.23 -8.88 -3.27
N LYS A 359 16.63 -8.29 -2.24
CA LYS A 359 17.28 -7.32 -1.34
C LYS A 359 18.05 -8.05 -0.25
N VAL A 360 19.34 -7.73 -0.06
CA VAL A 360 20.21 -8.30 0.97
C VAL A 360 20.82 -7.19 1.82
N ASN A 361 20.87 -7.37 3.13
CA ASN A 361 21.45 -6.40 4.05
C ASN A 361 22.13 -7.08 5.24
N ALA A 362 23.41 -6.79 5.47
CA ALA A 362 24.19 -7.37 6.55
C ALA A 362 23.66 -7.00 7.96
N ALA A 363 23.01 -5.85 8.10
CA ALA A 363 22.35 -5.42 9.34
C ALA A 363 20.93 -5.99 9.53
N GLN A 364 20.53 -6.95 8.68
CA GLN A 364 19.23 -7.64 8.72
C GLN A 364 18.01 -6.71 8.65
N LYS A 365 18.13 -5.61 7.93
CA LYS A 365 17.02 -4.71 7.65
C LYS A 365 16.04 -5.27 6.61
N TYR A 366 16.50 -6.25 5.86
CA TYR A 366 15.69 -7.16 5.03
C TYR A 366 15.81 -8.56 5.62
N ALA A 367 14.71 -9.30 5.68
CA ALA A 367 14.68 -10.66 6.24
C ALA A 367 15.37 -11.71 5.34
N THR A 368 15.90 -11.31 4.19
CA THR A 368 16.49 -12.21 3.21
C THR A 368 17.83 -12.76 3.70
N ASP A 369 17.88 -14.07 3.88
CA ASP A 369 19.09 -14.85 4.06
C ASP A 369 19.44 -15.66 2.80
N ALA A 370 20.45 -16.54 2.91
CA ALA A 370 20.90 -17.35 1.79
C ALA A 370 19.83 -18.38 1.36
N ASP A 371 19.10 -18.96 2.30
CA ASP A 371 18.07 -19.97 2.03
C ASP A 371 16.86 -19.31 1.33
N GLY A 372 16.36 -18.21 1.85
CA GLY A 372 15.27 -17.45 1.23
C GLY A 372 15.63 -16.94 -0.17
N ALA A 373 16.85 -16.41 -0.32
CA ALA A 373 17.37 -15.98 -1.63
C ALA A 373 17.47 -17.14 -2.63
N ALA A 374 17.93 -18.32 -2.19
CA ALA A 374 18.03 -19.50 -3.05
C ALA A 374 16.66 -20.00 -3.50
N VAL A 375 15.69 -20.07 -2.59
CA VAL A 375 14.29 -20.46 -2.91
C VAL A 375 13.70 -19.50 -3.95
N PHE A 376 13.79 -18.19 -3.73
CA PHE A 376 13.23 -17.22 -4.66
C PHE A 376 13.93 -17.23 -6.02
N SER A 377 15.27 -17.38 -6.05
CA SER A 377 16.04 -17.53 -7.28
C SER A 377 15.60 -18.76 -8.09
N GLU A 378 15.32 -19.88 -7.41
CA GLU A 378 14.87 -21.11 -8.07
C GLU A 378 13.42 -20.99 -8.59
N VAL A 379 12.56 -20.25 -7.88
CA VAL A 379 11.21 -19.90 -8.35
C VAL A 379 11.31 -19.07 -9.63
N CYS A 380 12.12 -18.04 -9.65
CA CYS A 380 12.36 -17.21 -10.85
C CYS A 380 12.89 -18.06 -12.02
N ARG A 381 13.88 -18.94 -11.77
CA ARG A 381 14.43 -19.83 -12.79
C ARG A 381 13.36 -20.75 -13.39
N LYS A 382 12.51 -21.35 -12.57
CA LYS A 382 11.41 -22.20 -13.01
C LYS A 382 10.35 -21.43 -13.80
N ALA A 383 10.10 -20.19 -13.44
CA ALA A 383 9.18 -19.31 -14.14
C ALA A 383 9.76 -18.70 -15.44
N GLY A 384 11.06 -18.89 -15.70
CA GLY A 384 11.75 -18.26 -16.83
C GLY A 384 11.90 -16.74 -16.68
N VAL A 385 11.87 -16.22 -15.45
CA VAL A 385 11.95 -14.80 -15.13
C VAL A 385 13.37 -14.46 -14.68
N PRO A 386 14.06 -13.48 -15.31
CA PRO A 386 15.35 -13.01 -14.82
C PRO A 386 15.15 -12.32 -13.45
N TYR A 387 16.18 -12.34 -12.62
CA TYR A 387 16.17 -11.67 -11.31
C TYR A 387 17.51 -11.00 -11.04
N GLN A 388 17.51 -10.05 -10.11
CA GLN A 388 18.67 -9.26 -9.75
C GLN A 388 18.92 -9.32 -8.24
N ARG A 389 20.08 -8.85 -7.79
CA ARG A 389 20.42 -8.68 -6.38
C ARG A 389 20.68 -7.22 -6.07
N PHE A 390 20.29 -6.80 -4.88
CA PHE A 390 20.51 -5.45 -4.38
C PHE A 390 21.17 -5.50 -3.00
N VAL A 391 22.22 -4.70 -2.88
CA VAL A 391 22.84 -4.35 -1.59
C VAL A 391 22.99 -2.83 -1.57
N ASN A 392 22.73 -2.19 -0.45
CA ASN A 392 22.95 -0.74 -0.33
C ASN A 392 24.44 -0.39 -0.47
N HIS A 393 24.75 0.78 -1.01
CA HIS A 393 26.10 1.35 -0.89
C HIS A 393 26.50 1.38 0.60
N SER A 394 27.71 0.96 0.93
CA SER A 394 28.14 0.73 2.31
C SER A 394 28.06 1.97 3.21
N ASP A 395 28.19 3.17 2.64
CA ASP A 395 28.11 4.45 3.35
C ASP A 395 26.66 5.00 3.43
N VAL A 396 25.68 4.30 2.87
CA VAL A 396 24.28 4.72 2.85
C VAL A 396 23.47 3.83 3.77
N ALA A 397 22.78 4.45 4.74
CA ALA A 397 21.84 3.73 5.58
C ALA A 397 20.62 3.33 4.75
N GLY A 398 20.38 2.04 4.60
CA GLY A 398 19.16 1.51 3.95
C GLY A 398 17.92 1.67 4.83
N GLY A 399 16.74 1.72 4.20
CA GLY A 399 15.46 1.52 4.87
C GLY A 399 15.30 0.08 5.36
N SER A 400 14.21 -0.20 6.06
CA SER A 400 13.74 -1.56 6.37
C SER A 400 12.48 -1.86 5.56
N THR A 401 12.01 -3.10 5.64
CA THR A 401 10.77 -3.56 5.00
C THR A 401 9.92 -4.33 6.02
N LEU A 402 8.72 -4.74 5.64
CA LEU A 402 7.83 -5.54 6.49
C LEU A 402 8.47 -6.88 6.91
N GLY A 403 9.37 -7.43 6.08
CA GLY A 403 9.93 -8.77 6.27
C GLY A 403 10.58 -8.98 7.62
N ASN A 404 11.40 -8.06 8.09
CA ASN A 404 12.09 -8.16 9.37
C ASN A 404 11.18 -7.94 10.61
N ILE A 405 9.91 -7.60 10.40
CA ILE A 405 8.90 -7.46 11.46
C ILE A 405 8.02 -8.71 11.51
N LEU A 406 7.82 -9.35 10.37
CA LEU A 406 6.89 -10.48 10.19
C LEU A 406 7.56 -11.85 10.38
N THR A 407 8.90 -11.90 10.43
CA THR A 407 9.69 -13.14 10.61
C THR A 407 9.95 -13.50 12.06
#